data_cd5e4be9330e90142ba72414792acfe7
#
_entry.id   cd5e4be9330e90142ba72414792acfe7
#
_cell.length_a   1.000
_cell.length_b   1.000
_cell.length_c   1.000
_cell.angle_alpha   90.00
_cell.angle_beta   90.00
_cell.angle_gamma   90.00
#
_symmetry.space_group_name_H-M   'P 1'
#
loop_
_entity.id
_entity.type
_entity.pdbx_description
1 polymer ?
#
loop_
_entity_poly.entity_id
_entity_poly.type
_entity_poly.pdbx_seq_one_letter_code
_entity_poly.pdbx_strand_id
1 'polypeptide(L)' 'MIKVTLRSLADKWPSDIVARTEVKAFTGGTVSEKYMANLDSQGAGPNGRFKIGRKVAYPINELVEWLERRTVSLDE' A
#
# COMPACT_ATOMS: atom_id res chain seq x y z
N MET A 1 -13.95 12.37 17.19
CA MET A 1 -12.70 11.88 16.55
C MET A 1 -12.99 11.23 15.22
N ILE A 2 -12.17 11.52 14.26
CA ILE A 2 -12.32 10.96 12.92
C ILE A 2 -11.39 9.77 12.76
N LYS A 3 -11.94 8.66 12.36
CA LYS A 3 -11.14 7.48 12.04
C LYS A 3 -11.08 7.30 10.55
N VAL A 4 -9.86 7.17 10.05
CA VAL A 4 -9.68 6.83 8.65
C VAL A 4 -9.68 5.32 8.52
N THR A 5 -10.54 4.81 7.68
CA THR A 5 -10.58 3.39 7.39
C THR A 5 -9.75 3.15 6.13
N LEU A 6 -8.63 2.46 6.26
CA LEU A 6 -7.74 2.25 5.12
C LEU A 6 -8.41 1.47 4.00
N ARG A 7 -9.41 0.67 4.33
CA ARG A 7 -10.15 -0.04 3.28
C ARG A 7 -10.89 0.91 2.33
N SER A 8 -11.18 2.13 2.78
CA SER A 8 -11.81 3.11 1.90
C SER A 8 -10.86 3.55 0.78
N LEU A 9 -9.55 3.38 0.96
CA LEU A 9 -8.60 3.66 -0.11
C LEU A 9 -8.84 2.74 -1.30
N ALA A 10 -9.17 1.47 -1.02
CA ALA A 10 -9.46 0.52 -2.07
C ALA A 10 -10.71 0.91 -2.86
N ASP A 11 -11.71 1.45 -2.18
CA ASP A 11 -12.95 1.83 -2.83
C ASP A 11 -12.75 2.96 -3.84
N LYS A 12 -11.76 3.80 -3.62
CA LYS A 12 -11.48 4.95 -4.47
C LYS A 12 -10.48 4.64 -5.57
N TRP A 13 -9.87 3.48 -5.53
CA TRP A 13 -8.85 3.12 -6.50
C TRP A 13 -9.50 2.38 -7.68
N PRO A 14 -9.16 2.75 -8.91
CA PRO A 14 -9.87 2.24 -10.10
C PRO A 14 -9.40 0.86 -10.57
N SER A 15 -8.65 0.13 -9.75
CA SER A 15 -8.08 -1.14 -10.18
C SER A 15 -7.98 -2.09 -8.99
N ASP A 16 -7.87 -3.39 -9.27
CA ASP A 16 -7.64 -4.39 -8.22
C ASP A 16 -6.18 -4.50 -7.83
N ILE A 17 -5.31 -3.79 -8.51
CA ILE A 17 -3.88 -3.80 -8.20
C ILE A 17 -3.37 -2.37 -8.09
N VAL A 18 -2.26 -2.21 -7.35
CA VAL A 18 -1.60 -0.91 -7.21
C VAL A 18 -0.13 -1.11 -7.59
N ALA A 19 0.31 -0.43 -8.64
CA ALA A 19 1.71 -0.47 -9.03
C ALA A 19 2.56 0.20 -7.94
N ARG A 20 3.80 -0.30 -7.75
CA ARG A 20 4.69 0.30 -6.76
C ARG A 20 4.87 1.80 -7.00
N THR A 21 4.92 2.22 -8.27
CA THR A 21 5.07 3.64 -8.62
C THR A 21 3.84 4.47 -8.23
N GLU A 22 2.70 3.83 -7.99
CA GLU A 22 1.45 4.50 -7.66
C GLU A 22 1.14 4.46 -6.16
N VAL A 23 1.93 3.77 -5.37
CA VAL A 23 1.64 3.61 -3.94
C VAL A 23 1.61 4.97 -3.24
N LYS A 24 2.48 5.89 -3.65
CA LYS A 24 2.49 7.22 -3.03
C LYS A 24 1.15 7.91 -3.22
N ALA A 25 0.61 7.89 -4.44
CA ALA A 25 -0.70 8.49 -4.70
C ALA A 25 -1.81 7.75 -3.95
N PHE A 26 -1.74 6.43 -3.95
CA PHE A 26 -2.73 5.59 -3.27
C PHE A 26 -2.82 5.89 -1.77
N THR A 27 -1.68 6.18 -1.15
CA THR A 27 -1.59 6.39 0.30
C THR A 27 -1.63 7.86 0.71
N GLY A 28 -1.99 8.75 -0.20
CA GLY A 28 -2.06 10.17 0.12
C GLY A 28 -0.70 10.79 0.39
N GLY A 29 0.34 10.24 -0.20
CA GLY A 29 1.69 10.78 -0.08
C GLY A 29 2.48 10.26 1.11
N THR A 30 1.93 9.31 1.87
CA THR A 30 2.57 8.86 3.11
C THR A 30 3.60 7.76 2.90
N VAL A 31 3.52 7.02 1.82
CA VAL A 31 4.43 5.91 1.55
C VAL A 31 5.02 6.08 0.16
N SER A 32 6.35 6.16 0.10
CA SER A 32 7.04 6.38 -1.17
C SER A 32 7.35 5.07 -1.88
N GLU A 33 7.59 5.17 -3.18
CA GLU A 33 8.02 4.04 -3.99
C GLU A 33 9.33 3.45 -3.48
N LYS A 34 10.27 4.31 -3.10
CA LYS A 34 11.57 3.87 -2.60
C LYS A 34 11.43 3.10 -1.29
N TYR A 35 10.55 3.58 -0.41
CA TYR A 35 10.28 2.91 0.85
C TYR A 35 9.74 1.50 0.60
N MET A 36 8.80 1.38 -0.34
CA MET A 36 8.26 0.07 -0.69
C MET A 36 9.33 -0.85 -1.24
N ALA A 37 10.20 -0.34 -2.12
CA ALA A 37 11.26 -1.15 -2.70
C ALA A 37 12.22 -1.67 -1.60
N ASN A 38 12.55 -0.80 -0.65
CA ASN A 38 13.43 -1.19 0.45
C ASN A 38 12.80 -2.28 1.31
N LEU A 39 11.52 -2.13 1.66
CA LEU A 39 10.84 -3.13 2.48
C LEU A 39 10.68 -4.44 1.74
N ASP A 40 10.37 -4.39 0.45
CA ASP A 40 10.25 -5.60 -0.34
C ASP A 40 11.56 -6.38 -0.37
N SER A 41 12.69 -5.67 -0.49
CA SER A 41 13.99 -6.33 -0.51
C SER A 41 14.33 -6.96 0.83
N GLN A 42 13.74 -6.47 1.91
CA GLN A 42 13.93 -7.02 3.25
C GLN A 42 12.92 -8.12 3.59
N GLY A 43 12.01 -8.41 2.69
CA GLY A 43 10.95 -9.38 2.96
C GLY A 43 9.87 -8.85 3.91
N ALA A 44 9.79 -7.53 4.08
CA ALA A 44 8.86 -6.89 5.00
C ALA A 44 7.72 -6.15 4.32
N GLY A 45 7.61 -6.25 3.01
CA GLY A 45 6.54 -5.61 2.25
C GLY A 45 5.25 -6.43 2.25
N PRO A 46 4.24 -5.98 1.50
CA PRO A 46 2.98 -6.70 1.38
C PRO A 46 3.18 -8.08 0.74
N ASN A 47 2.29 -9.00 1.11
CA ASN A 47 2.29 -10.32 0.51
C ASN A 47 1.76 -10.25 -0.93
N GLY A 48 2.15 -11.23 -1.74
CA GLY A 48 1.55 -11.40 -3.05
C GLY A 48 1.99 -10.44 -4.12
N ARG A 49 3.08 -9.70 -3.89
CA ARG A 49 3.58 -8.80 -4.92
C ARG A 49 3.98 -9.60 -6.18
N PHE A 50 3.84 -8.95 -7.32
CA PHE A 50 4.15 -9.57 -8.59
C PHE A 50 4.64 -8.54 -9.58
N LYS A 51 5.12 -9.00 -10.72
CA LYS A 51 5.57 -8.12 -11.80
C LYS A 51 4.70 -8.26 -13.02
N ILE A 52 4.44 -7.13 -13.65
CA ILE A 52 3.91 -7.11 -15.01
C ILE A 52 4.98 -6.40 -15.83
N GLY A 53 5.68 -7.17 -16.67
CA GLY A 53 6.87 -6.64 -17.35
C GLY A 53 7.92 -6.30 -16.31
N ARG A 54 8.29 -5.02 -16.25
CA ARG A 54 9.29 -4.54 -15.29
C ARG A 54 8.68 -3.87 -14.07
N LYS A 55 7.36 -3.75 -14.03
CA LYS A 55 6.68 -3.03 -12.96
C LYS A 55 6.24 -3.98 -11.87
N VAL A 56 6.59 -3.65 -10.64
CA VAL A 56 6.11 -4.38 -9.47
C VAL A 56 4.76 -3.82 -9.10
N ALA A 57 3.83 -4.71 -8.75
CA ALA A 57 2.50 -4.33 -8.34
C ALA A 57 2.07 -5.18 -7.14
N TYR A 58 1.05 -4.71 -6.46
CA TYR A 58 0.50 -5.36 -5.28
C TYR A 58 -0.99 -5.58 -5.47
N PRO A 59 -1.51 -6.77 -5.09
CA PRO A 59 -2.96 -6.92 -5.00
C PRO A 59 -3.48 -5.90 -3.99
N ILE A 60 -4.56 -5.20 -4.33
CA ILE A 60 -5.02 -4.08 -3.51
C ILE A 60 -5.40 -4.53 -2.09
N ASN A 61 -6.01 -5.70 -1.95
CA ASN A 61 -6.39 -6.21 -0.63
C ASN A 61 -5.18 -6.47 0.25
N GLU A 62 -4.12 -7.02 -0.33
CA GLU A 62 -2.89 -7.29 0.41
C GLU A 62 -2.19 -6.02 0.81
N LEU A 63 -2.20 -5.03 -0.05
CA LEU A 63 -1.59 -3.73 0.25
C LEU A 63 -2.33 -3.04 1.39
N VAL A 64 -3.66 -3.02 1.34
CA VAL A 64 -4.48 -2.41 2.39
C VAL A 64 -4.25 -3.11 3.72
N GLU A 65 -4.24 -4.44 3.72
CA GLU A 65 -4.03 -5.20 4.95
C GLU A 65 -2.65 -4.92 5.54
N TRP A 66 -1.63 -4.85 4.68
CA TRP A 66 -0.28 -4.52 5.12
C TRP A 66 -0.22 -3.12 5.73
N LEU A 67 -0.89 -2.14 5.10
CA LEU A 67 -0.95 -0.78 5.63
C LEU A 67 -1.66 -0.74 6.98
N GLU A 68 -2.75 -1.50 7.13
CA GLU A 68 -3.48 -1.55 8.39
C GLU A 68 -2.62 -2.06 9.54
N ARG A 69 -1.79 -3.05 9.26
CA ARG A 69 -0.90 -3.60 10.29
C ARG A 69 0.18 -2.61 10.72
N ARG A 70 0.45 -1.59 9.91
CA ARG A 70 1.48 -0.60 10.18
C ARG A 70 0.91 0.73 10.65
N THR A 71 -0.39 0.81 10.84
CA THR A 71 -1.06 2.04 11.23
C THR A 71 -1.18 2.10 12.75
N VAL A 72 -0.82 3.25 13.31
CA VAL A 72 -0.96 3.52 14.74
C VAL A 72 -1.76 4.81 14.88
N SER A 73 -2.82 4.75 15.67
CA SER A 73 -3.60 5.95 15.94
C SER A 73 -2.88 6.81 16.96
N LEU A 74 -2.80 8.09 16.70
CA LEU A 74 -2.21 9.06 17.62
C LEU A 74 -3.26 9.79 18.45
N ASP A 75 -4.53 9.61 18.13
CA ASP A 75 -5.64 10.22 18.84
C ASP A 75 -6.20 9.23 19.83
N GLU A 76 -5.89 9.41 21.06
CA GLU A 76 -6.34 8.50 22.10
C GLU A 76 -7.37 9.12 22.99
#